data_a6ec90633b4c96a68c4c4399a0abb39f
#
_entry.id   a6ec90633b4c96a68c4c4399a0abb39f
#
_cell.length_a   1.000
_cell.length_b   1.000
_cell.length_c   1.000
_cell.angle_alpha   90.00
_cell.angle_beta   90.00
_cell.angle_gamma   90.00
#
_symmetry.space_group_name_H-M   'P 1'
#
loop_
_entity.id
_entity.type
_entity.pdbx_description
1 polymer ?
#
loop_
_entity_poly.entity_id
_entity_poly.type
_entity_poly.pdbx_seq_one_letter_code
_entity_poly.pdbx_strand_id
1 'polypeptide(L)'
;MRENQREVVLIRRFFSIFFLMVLLIVLSPVAEAAANIKAGAVTTAGGSLNVRTQPSTGSSTAASLKKGSYITLHSRSGDWWKVEYDKGRFGYCHANYITVVQGTAVSVSIRSGSLNVRSGPGTQYGKTASLYAGEPVLLLSTSGDWSRILYHGTKTGYVSARYLSGYYGQVSLAVPNFKQNDSRWADKSVGTSGKPFSQIGCATTAVAMMESARQGRTIYPDSMSQQLRYTPSGDLYWPSHYIASTEPDGYLERIYQKLAQGKPVLLGMKNSYGSQHWVVVTGFNGGSTLTAGGFTIHDPGTYNRTNLGQLVSAYPTFYKFFTY
;
A
#
# COMPACT_ATOMS: atom_id res chain seq x y z
N MET A 1 -31.36 31.10 -46.89
CA MET A 1 -30.08 30.37 -46.93
C MET A 1 -29.10 30.75 -45.78
N ARG A 2 -29.44 31.65 -44.88
CA ARG A 2 -28.56 32.03 -43.73
C ARG A 2 -28.98 31.47 -42.34
N GLU A 3 -30.17 30.87 -42.23
CA GLU A 3 -30.70 30.34 -40.96
C GLU A 3 -30.22 28.91 -40.68
N ASN A 4 -30.02 28.09 -41.73
CA ASN A 4 -29.58 26.69 -41.59
C ASN A 4 -28.10 26.50 -41.16
N GLN A 5 -27.29 27.55 -41.28
CA GLN A 5 -25.87 27.48 -40.89
C GLN A 5 -25.64 27.68 -39.35
N ARG A 6 -26.59 28.34 -38.68
CA ARG A 6 -26.47 28.56 -37.22
C ARG A 6 -26.88 27.35 -36.40
N GLU A 7 -27.84 26.56 -36.85
CA GLU A 7 -28.25 25.33 -36.14
C GLU A 7 -27.20 24.24 -36.23
N VAL A 8 -26.52 24.08 -37.36
CA VAL A 8 -25.47 23.05 -37.54
C VAL A 8 -24.25 23.35 -36.69
N VAL A 9 -23.93 24.62 -36.43
CA VAL A 9 -22.81 25.02 -35.54
C VAL A 9 -23.16 24.82 -34.05
N LEU A 10 -24.43 25.03 -33.67
CA LEU A 10 -24.87 24.77 -32.29
C LEU A 10 -24.89 23.28 -31.96
N ILE A 11 -25.37 22.44 -32.86
CA ILE A 11 -25.43 20.98 -32.68
C ILE A 11 -24.01 20.39 -32.61
N ARG A 12 -23.06 20.86 -33.42
CA ARG A 12 -21.65 20.43 -33.31
C ARG A 12 -20.95 20.84 -32.00
N ARG A 13 -21.31 22.00 -31.44
CA ARG A 13 -20.77 22.44 -30.14
C ARG A 13 -21.38 21.66 -28.97
N PHE A 14 -22.65 21.28 -29.03
CA PHE A 14 -23.26 20.44 -27.98
C PHE A 14 -22.75 19.01 -28.03
N PHE A 15 -22.50 18.40 -29.18
CA PHE A 15 -21.90 17.07 -29.27
C PHE A 15 -20.43 17.04 -28.85
N SER A 16 -19.65 18.09 -29.10
CA SER A 16 -18.27 18.17 -28.61
C SER A 16 -18.16 18.34 -27.10
N ILE A 17 -19.10 19.06 -26.46
CA ILE A 17 -19.12 19.24 -25.00
C ILE A 17 -19.63 17.97 -24.32
N PHE A 18 -20.58 17.24 -24.90
CA PHE A 18 -21.09 15.97 -24.34
C PHE A 18 -20.06 14.85 -24.47
N PHE A 19 -19.26 14.81 -25.54
CA PHE A 19 -18.20 13.82 -25.72
C PHE A 19 -16.98 14.11 -24.82
N LEU A 20 -16.75 15.36 -24.46
CA LEU A 20 -15.68 15.74 -23.51
C LEU A 20 -16.07 15.49 -22.03
N MET A 21 -17.38 15.43 -21.73
CA MET A 21 -17.88 15.16 -20.37
C MET A 21 -18.01 13.66 -20.06
N VAL A 22 -18.09 12.79 -21.07
CA VAL A 22 -18.11 11.32 -20.89
C VAL A 22 -16.71 10.73 -20.76
N LEU A 23 -15.64 11.47 -21.15
CA LEU A 23 -14.26 10.99 -21.04
C LEU A 23 -13.56 11.40 -19.74
N LEU A 24 -14.26 12.01 -18.79
CA LEU A 24 -13.73 12.41 -17.46
C LEU A 24 -14.28 11.55 -16.31
N ILE A 25 -15.00 10.46 -16.63
CA ILE A 25 -15.23 9.35 -15.69
C ILE A 25 -14.23 8.23 -16.03
N VAL A 26 -12.95 8.57 -16.11
CA VAL A 26 -11.88 7.59 -16.03
C VAL A 26 -11.44 7.55 -14.59
N LEU A 27 -12.06 6.57 -13.87
CA LEU A 27 -11.41 5.72 -12.90
C LEU A 27 -10.26 6.41 -12.13
N SER A 28 -10.59 7.07 -11.01
CA SER A 28 -9.65 7.02 -9.90
C SER A 28 -9.40 5.53 -9.65
N PRO A 29 -8.18 4.99 -9.86
CA PRO A 29 -7.86 3.73 -9.26
C PRO A 29 -8.00 3.98 -7.76
N VAL A 30 -9.05 3.47 -7.14
CA VAL A 30 -9.04 3.21 -5.71
C VAL A 30 -7.78 2.37 -5.54
N ALA A 31 -6.73 2.97 -4.99
CA ALA A 31 -5.55 2.25 -4.55
C ALA A 31 -6.10 1.28 -3.50
N GLU A 32 -6.37 0.05 -3.95
CA GLU A 32 -6.71 -1.04 -3.07
C GLU A 32 -5.45 -1.21 -2.22
N ALA A 33 -5.48 -0.60 -1.01
CA ALA A 33 -4.43 -0.84 -0.03
C ALA A 33 -4.27 -2.36 0.00
N ALA A 34 -3.06 -2.84 -0.27
CA ALA A 34 -2.78 -4.27 -0.26
C ALA A 34 -3.17 -4.77 1.11
N ALA A 35 -4.34 -5.34 1.21
CA ALA A 35 -4.98 -5.72 2.44
C ALA A 35 -4.06 -6.73 3.11
N ASN A 36 -3.72 -6.51 4.36
CA ASN A 36 -3.14 -7.55 5.20
C ASN A 36 -4.09 -8.75 5.10
N ILE A 37 -3.70 -9.78 4.34
CA ILE A 37 -4.51 -10.98 4.23
C ILE A 37 -4.76 -11.53 5.63
N LYS A 38 -6.00 -11.95 5.88
CA LYS A 38 -6.43 -12.48 7.18
C LYS A 38 -6.97 -13.88 6.99
N ALA A 39 -6.91 -14.69 8.04
CA ALA A 39 -7.62 -15.95 8.07
C ALA A 39 -9.05 -15.72 8.56
N GLY A 40 -10.01 -16.32 7.88
CA GLY A 40 -11.40 -16.42 8.30
C GLY A 40 -11.81 -17.87 8.52
N ALA A 41 -12.78 -18.08 9.39
CA ALA A 41 -13.46 -19.36 9.54
C ALA A 41 -14.95 -19.20 9.21
N VAL A 42 -15.49 -20.11 8.44
CA VAL A 42 -16.92 -20.13 8.08
C VAL A 42 -17.76 -20.54 9.28
N THR A 43 -18.70 -19.69 9.71
CA THR A 43 -19.50 -19.84 10.95
C THR A 43 -21.02 -19.87 10.68
N THR A 44 -21.45 -20.37 9.52
CA THR A 44 -22.88 -20.56 9.22
C THR A 44 -23.58 -21.40 10.30
N ALA A 45 -24.82 -21.08 10.63
CA ALA A 45 -25.62 -21.86 11.58
C ALA A 45 -25.85 -23.30 11.06
N GLY A 46 -26.06 -23.43 9.75
CA GLY A 46 -26.23 -24.70 9.03
C GLY A 46 -25.90 -24.50 7.56
N GLY A 47 -25.64 -25.62 6.85
CA GLY A 47 -25.34 -25.56 5.42
C GLY A 47 -23.95 -24.99 5.09
N SER A 48 -23.82 -24.51 3.87
CA SER A 48 -22.57 -23.98 3.30
C SER A 48 -22.69 -22.48 3.04
N LEU A 49 -21.54 -21.77 3.09
CA LEU A 49 -21.44 -20.38 2.69
C LEU A 49 -21.16 -20.28 1.20
N ASN A 50 -21.97 -19.52 0.47
CA ASN A 50 -21.74 -19.25 -0.94
C ASN A 50 -20.60 -18.22 -1.11
N VAL A 51 -19.65 -18.54 -1.98
CA VAL A 51 -18.72 -17.59 -2.56
C VAL A 51 -19.34 -17.04 -3.84
N ARG A 52 -19.57 -15.76 -3.91
CA ARG A 52 -20.27 -15.10 -5.01
C ARG A 52 -19.32 -14.37 -5.96
N THR A 53 -19.75 -14.18 -7.19
CA THR A 53 -18.94 -13.46 -8.21
C THR A 53 -18.89 -11.95 -7.98
N GLN A 54 -19.89 -11.40 -7.28
CA GLN A 54 -19.98 -9.97 -6.92
C GLN A 54 -20.47 -9.83 -5.47
N PRO A 55 -20.23 -8.71 -4.80
CA PRO A 55 -20.65 -8.47 -3.41
C PRO A 55 -22.16 -8.19 -3.32
N SER A 56 -22.98 -9.17 -3.71
CA SER A 56 -24.44 -9.10 -3.73
C SER A 56 -25.06 -10.49 -3.58
N THR A 57 -26.16 -10.56 -2.84
CA THR A 57 -26.95 -11.81 -2.68
C THR A 57 -27.58 -12.29 -3.97
N GLY A 58 -27.81 -11.40 -4.94
CA GLY A 58 -28.36 -11.73 -6.27
C GLY A 58 -27.33 -12.21 -7.28
N SER A 59 -26.01 -12.14 -6.96
CA SER A 59 -24.99 -12.58 -7.92
C SER A 59 -24.81 -14.09 -7.94
N SER A 60 -24.23 -14.60 -9.03
CA SER A 60 -23.96 -16.03 -9.23
C SER A 60 -23.02 -16.59 -8.13
N THR A 61 -23.19 -17.85 -7.78
CA THR A 61 -22.31 -18.59 -6.87
C THR A 61 -21.13 -19.17 -7.63
N ALA A 62 -19.91 -18.80 -7.24
CA ALA A 62 -18.66 -19.30 -7.81
C ALA A 62 -18.16 -20.56 -7.11
N ALA A 63 -18.42 -20.68 -5.80
CA ALA A 63 -18.04 -21.82 -4.97
C ALA A 63 -18.93 -21.88 -3.73
N SER A 64 -18.82 -23.01 -2.98
CA SER A 64 -19.54 -23.23 -1.72
C SER A 64 -18.57 -23.76 -0.67
N LEU A 65 -18.58 -23.16 0.51
CA LEU A 65 -17.67 -23.48 1.62
C LEU A 65 -18.44 -24.09 2.79
N LYS A 66 -17.99 -25.23 3.26
CA LYS A 66 -18.60 -25.90 4.42
C LYS A 66 -18.35 -25.10 5.72
N LYS A 67 -19.28 -25.20 6.66
CA LYS A 67 -19.07 -24.71 8.04
C LYS A 67 -17.74 -25.22 8.60
N GLY A 68 -16.98 -24.37 9.27
CA GLY A 68 -15.66 -24.66 9.83
C GLY A 68 -14.51 -24.63 8.82
N SER A 69 -14.77 -24.45 7.52
CA SER A 69 -13.69 -24.24 6.54
C SER A 69 -12.95 -22.94 6.85
N TYR A 70 -11.62 -22.96 6.69
CA TYR A 70 -10.82 -21.72 6.65
C TYR A 70 -10.90 -21.08 5.27
N ILE A 71 -10.71 -19.76 5.22
CA ILE A 71 -10.69 -18.99 3.98
C ILE A 71 -9.74 -17.78 4.12
N THR A 72 -9.04 -17.47 3.06
CA THR A 72 -8.19 -16.28 3.00
C THR A 72 -9.03 -15.03 2.68
N LEU A 73 -8.98 -14.06 3.57
CA LEU A 73 -9.67 -12.78 3.45
C LEU A 73 -8.69 -11.72 2.94
N HIS A 74 -9.06 -10.99 1.88
CA HIS A 74 -8.24 -9.93 1.27
C HIS A 74 -8.70 -8.54 1.70
N SER A 75 -9.86 -8.11 1.26
CA SER A 75 -10.41 -6.79 1.56
C SER A 75 -11.87 -6.88 1.97
N ARG A 76 -12.35 -5.87 2.72
CA ARG A 76 -13.75 -5.76 3.11
C ARG A 76 -14.36 -4.51 2.51
N SER A 77 -15.54 -4.66 1.90
CA SER A 77 -16.37 -3.57 1.42
C SER A 77 -17.79 -3.75 1.95
N GLY A 78 -18.18 -2.89 2.89
CA GLY A 78 -19.46 -3.02 3.61
C GLY A 78 -19.59 -4.39 4.27
N ASP A 79 -20.66 -5.11 3.94
CA ASP A 79 -20.96 -6.43 4.50
C ASP A 79 -20.29 -7.60 3.77
N TRP A 80 -19.37 -7.32 2.84
CA TRP A 80 -18.75 -8.35 2.02
C TRP A 80 -17.24 -8.40 2.18
N TRP A 81 -16.71 -9.63 2.35
CA TRP A 81 -15.30 -9.92 2.20
C TRP A 81 -14.98 -10.36 0.77
N LYS A 82 -13.97 -9.73 0.15
CA LYS A 82 -13.26 -10.32 -0.98
C LYS A 82 -12.39 -11.43 -0.45
N VAL A 83 -12.58 -12.64 -0.97
CA VAL A 83 -11.94 -13.86 -0.48
C VAL A 83 -11.23 -14.59 -1.60
N GLU A 84 -10.11 -15.25 -1.28
CA GLU A 84 -9.52 -16.25 -2.15
C GLU A 84 -10.05 -17.63 -1.71
N TYR A 85 -10.71 -18.35 -2.62
CA TYR A 85 -11.31 -19.63 -2.33
C TYR A 85 -10.58 -20.82 -2.97
N ASP A 86 -9.65 -20.57 -3.92
CA ASP A 86 -8.67 -21.49 -4.47
C ASP A 86 -7.50 -20.66 -5.00
N LYS A 87 -6.35 -21.27 -5.34
CA LYS A 87 -5.14 -20.56 -5.80
C LYS A 87 -5.46 -19.60 -6.95
N GLY A 88 -5.33 -18.28 -6.67
CA GLY A 88 -5.60 -17.21 -7.63
C GLY A 88 -7.08 -17.04 -8.03
N ARG A 89 -8.03 -17.70 -7.35
CA ARG A 89 -9.47 -17.58 -7.61
C ARG A 89 -10.15 -16.81 -6.50
N PHE A 90 -10.77 -15.70 -6.86
CA PHE A 90 -11.39 -14.75 -5.93
C PHE A 90 -12.90 -14.70 -6.10
N GLY A 91 -13.58 -14.33 -5.02
CA GLY A 91 -15.00 -14.08 -4.97
C GLY A 91 -15.38 -13.31 -3.71
N TYR A 92 -16.66 -13.29 -3.38
CA TYR A 92 -17.19 -12.51 -2.26
C TYR A 92 -18.04 -13.37 -1.33
N CYS A 93 -17.80 -13.23 -0.02
CA CYS A 93 -18.57 -13.85 1.03
C CYS A 93 -19.17 -12.81 1.96
N HIS A 94 -20.39 -13.03 2.41
CA HIS A 94 -21.03 -12.13 3.37
C HIS A 94 -20.35 -12.25 4.75
N ALA A 95 -19.98 -11.13 5.33
CA ALA A 95 -19.13 -11.06 6.53
C ALA A 95 -19.79 -11.67 7.79
N ASN A 96 -21.11 -11.63 7.89
CA ASN A 96 -21.84 -12.20 9.02
C ASN A 96 -21.65 -13.74 9.20
N TYR A 97 -21.17 -14.41 8.15
CA TYR A 97 -20.91 -15.85 8.18
C TYR A 97 -19.44 -16.21 8.26
N ILE A 98 -18.59 -15.21 8.58
CA ILE A 98 -17.14 -15.42 8.71
C ILE A 98 -16.67 -14.79 10.01
N THR A 99 -16.04 -15.57 10.85
CA THR A 99 -15.27 -15.07 11.99
C THR A 99 -13.81 -14.93 11.58
N VAL A 100 -13.24 -13.73 11.75
CA VAL A 100 -11.79 -13.52 11.57
C VAL A 100 -11.07 -14.26 12.68
N VAL A 101 -10.13 -15.13 12.30
CA VAL A 101 -9.34 -15.92 13.23
C VAL A 101 -7.89 -15.45 13.23
N GLN A 102 -7.15 -15.80 14.28
CA GLN A 102 -5.70 -15.54 14.37
C GLN A 102 -4.97 -16.15 13.18
N GLY A 103 -4.14 -15.36 12.53
CA GLY A 103 -3.30 -15.79 11.44
C GLY A 103 -2.32 -14.67 11.06
N THR A 104 -1.06 -15.05 10.84
CA THR A 104 -0.02 -14.09 10.42
C THR A 104 0.33 -14.36 8.96
N ALA A 105 0.30 -13.32 8.14
CA ALA A 105 0.75 -13.42 6.76
C ALA A 105 2.27 -13.65 6.73
N VAL A 106 2.67 -14.73 6.09
CA VAL A 106 4.07 -15.14 5.91
C VAL A 106 4.25 -15.66 4.50
N SER A 107 5.49 -15.83 4.07
CA SER A 107 5.82 -16.41 2.77
C SER A 107 6.76 -17.60 2.91
N VAL A 108 6.76 -18.44 1.88
CA VAL A 108 7.70 -19.56 1.77
C VAL A 108 9.09 -19.02 1.46
N SER A 109 10.07 -19.31 2.33
CA SER A 109 11.46 -18.89 2.24
C SER A 109 12.38 -20.09 2.04
N ILE A 110 12.55 -20.48 0.77
CA ILE A 110 13.47 -21.55 0.35
C ILE A 110 14.36 -21.04 -0.78
N ARG A 111 15.57 -21.58 -0.89
CA ARG A 111 16.55 -21.17 -1.92
C ARG A 111 16.26 -21.84 -3.28
N SER A 112 15.74 -23.05 -3.27
CA SER A 112 15.46 -23.83 -4.48
C SER A 112 14.46 -24.96 -4.19
N GLY A 113 13.86 -25.53 -5.23
CA GLY A 113 12.89 -26.62 -5.12
C GLY A 113 11.52 -26.19 -4.62
N SER A 114 10.90 -27.03 -3.80
CA SER A 114 9.58 -26.73 -3.20
C SER A 114 9.53 -27.15 -1.74
N LEU A 115 8.71 -26.44 -0.94
CA LEU A 115 8.38 -26.77 0.42
C LEU A 115 7.23 -27.76 0.45
N ASN A 116 7.43 -28.92 1.07
CA ASN A 116 6.39 -29.91 1.23
C ASN A 116 5.36 -29.48 2.28
N VAL A 117 4.09 -29.46 1.90
CA VAL A 117 2.97 -29.39 2.84
C VAL A 117 2.56 -30.81 3.20
N ARG A 118 2.35 -31.05 4.49
CA ARG A 118 2.04 -32.39 5.02
C ARG A 118 0.70 -32.41 5.75
N SER A 119 0.13 -33.60 5.90
CA SER A 119 -1.15 -33.80 6.61
C SER A 119 -1.02 -33.65 8.13
N GLY A 120 0.19 -33.67 8.68
CA GLY A 120 0.47 -33.52 10.12
C GLY A 120 1.86 -32.95 10.39
N PRO A 121 2.15 -32.62 11.68
CA PRO A 121 3.38 -31.94 12.09
C PRO A 121 4.56 -32.92 12.22
N GLY A 122 5.14 -33.35 11.11
CA GLY A 122 6.28 -34.27 11.11
C GLY A 122 6.59 -34.83 9.72
N THR A 123 7.82 -35.29 9.52
CA THR A 123 8.27 -35.84 8.23
C THR A 123 7.62 -37.22 7.93
N GLN A 124 7.10 -37.89 8.95
CA GLN A 124 6.36 -39.16 8.84
C GLN A 124 4.97 -39.00 8.23
N TYR A 125 4.41 -37.77 8.24
CA TYR A 125 3.10 -37.49 7.63
C TYR A 125 3.18 -37.36 6.13
N GLY A 126 2.17 -37.83 5.43
CA GLY A 126 2.10 -37.78 3.96
C GLY A 126 2.15 -36.36 3.41
N LYS A 127 2.81 -36.20 2.28
CA LYS A 127 2.81 -34.94 1.50
C LYS A 127 1.46 -34.74 0.85
N THR A 128 0.85 -33.56 1.04
CA THR A 128 -0.45 -33.17 0.47
C THR A 128 -0.33 -32.14 -0.63
N ALA A 129 0.73 -31.30 -0.59
CA ALA A 129 0.99 -30.26 -1.60
C ALA A 129 2.48 -29.87 -1.61
N SER A 130 2.83 -29.04 -2.58
CA SER A 130 4.11 -28.33 -2.67
C SER A 130 3.86 -26.84 -2.78
N LEU A 131 4.67 -26.03 -2.09
CA LEU A 131 4.69 -24.58 -2.19
C LEU A 131 6.06 -24.13 -2.67
N TYR A 132 6.11 -23.03 -3.40
CA TYR A 132 7.34 -22.49 -3.98
C TYR A 132 7.80 -21.21 -3.27
N ALA A 133 9.05 -20.82 -3.48
CA ALA A 133 9.62 -19.63 -2.89
C ALA A 133 8.75 -18.39 -3.17
N GLY A 134 8.51 -17.57 -2.14
CA GLY A 134 7.70 -16.36 -2.21
C GLY A 134 6.18 -16.58 -2.18
N GLU A 135 5.68 -17.83 -2.23
CA GLU A 135 4.23 -18.06 -2.12
C GLU A 135 3.71 -17.59 -0.75
N PRO A 136 2.65 -16.75 -0.72
CA PRO A 136 2.05 -16.27 0.51
C PRO A 136 1.21 -17.36 1.16
N VAL A 137 1.31 -17.46 2.47
CA VAL A 137 0.48 -18.33 3.30
C VAL A 137 0.10 -17.61 4.60
N LEU A 138 -0.96 -18.08 5.26
CA LEU A 138 -1.32 -17.59 6.59
C LEU A 138 -0.88 -18.62 7.63
N LEU A 139 0.03 -18.21 8.50
CA LEU A 139 0.47 -18.98 9.67
C LEU A 139 -0.66 -18.97 10.71
N LEU A 140 -1.25 -20.12 10.96
CA LEU A 140 -2.34 -20.30 11.94
C LEU A 140 -1.81 -20.61 13.34
N SER A 141 -0.79 -21.46 13.42
CA SER A 141 -0.13 -21.81 14.69
C SER A 141 1.23 -22.45 14.43
N THR A 142 2.11 -22.40 15.44
CA THR A 142 3.40 -23.12 15.43
C THR A 142 3.52 -23.97 16.69
N SER A 143 4.00 -25.18 16.52
CA SER A 143 4.32 -26.10 17.61
C SER A 143 5.63 -26.82 17.30
N GLY A 144 6.68 -26.56 18.09
CA GLY A 144 8.03 -27.00 17.81
C GLY A 144 8.49 -26.53 16.41
N ASP A 145 9.04 -27.46 15.63
CA ASP A 145 9.57 -27.18 14.30
C ASP A 145 8.50 -27.12 13.19
N TRP A 146 7.21 -27.22 13.54
CA TRP A 146 6.14 -27.33 12.57
C TRP A 146 5.11 -26.20 12.72
N SER A 147 4.74 -25.62 11.59
CA SER A 147 3.71 -24.60 11.47
C SER A 147 2.49 -25.13 10.72
N ARG A 148 1.31 -24.93 11.31
CA ARG A 148 0.04 -25.09 10.59
C ARG A 148 -0.25 -23.85 9.78
N ILE A 149 -0.53 -24.03 8.51
CA ILE A 149 -0.75 -22.93 7.56
C ILE A 149 -2.09 -23.07 6.84
N LEU A 150 -2.63 -21.92 6.42
CA LEU A 150 -3.69 -21.81 5.42
C LEU A 150 -3.05 -21.30 4.11
N TYR A 151 -3.29 -21.99 3.02
CA TYR A 151 -2.70 -21.71 1.71
C TYR A 151 -3.71 -21.95 0.59
N HIS A 152 -3.50 -21.36 -0.60
CA HIS A 152 -4.36 -21.50 -1.77
C HIS A 152 -5.85 -21.33 -1.42
N GLY A 153 -6.14 -20.26 -0.72
CA GLY A 153 -7.49 -19.85 -0.34
C GLY A 153 -8.08 -20.60 0.85
N THR A 154 -8.25 -21.91 0.79
CA THR A 154 -9.00 -22.68 1.79
C THR A 154 -8.27 -23.93 2.32
N LYS A 155 -7.11 -24.27 1.75
CA LYS A 155 -6.38 -25.48 2.11
C LYS A 155 -5.56 -25.27 3.37
N THR A 156 -5.52 -26.24 4.25
CA THR A 156 -4.66 -26.24 5.43
C THR A 156 -3.71 -27.44 5.44
N GLY A 157 -2.56 -27.28 6.07
CA GLY A 157 -1.57 -28.33 6.23
C GLY A 157 -0.42 -27.88 7.12
N TYR A 158 0.61 -28.69 7.22
CA TYR A 158 1.77 -28.45 8.05
C TYR A 158 3.04 -28.33 7.22
N VAL A 159 3.86 -27.35 7.56
CA VAL A 159 5.19 -27.13 6.95
C VAL A 159 6.23 -26.95 8.04
N SER A 160 7.50 -27.19 7.73
CA SER A 160 8.57 -26.87 8.69
C SER A 160 8.69 -25.36 8.84
N ALA A 161 8.59 -24.88 10.09
CA ALA A 161 8.56 -23.46 10.46
C ALA A 161 9.78 -22.67 9.95
N ARG A 162 10.96 -23.29 9.88
CA ARG A 162 12.22 -22.68 9.41
C ARG A 162 12.19 -22.20 7.96
N TYR A 163 11.22 -22.63 7.19
CA TYR A 163 11.04 -22.24 5.78
C TYR A 163 9.93 -21.21 5.59
N LEU A 164 9.49 -20.56 6.65
CA LEU A 164 8.57 -19.46 6.60
C LEU A 164 9.29 -18.16 7.00
N SER A 165 9.00 -17.08 6.31
CA SER A 165 9.47 -15.73 6.64
C SER A 165 8.31 -14.74 6.58
N GLY A 166 8.48 -13.53 7.08
CA GLY A 166 7.47 -12.48 6.98
C GLY A 166 6.99 -12.30 5.53
N TYR A 167 5.72 -11.98 5.37
CA TYR A 167 5.14 -11.56 4.10
C TYR A 167 4.62 -10.14 4.22
N TYR A 168 5.11 -9.29 3.37
CA TYR A 168 4.73 -7.88 3.29
C TYR A 168 3.94 -7.66 2.00
N GLY A 169 2.66 -7.36 2.11
CA GLY A 169 1.81 -7.09 0.97
C GLY A 169 2.26 -5.85 0.19
N GLN A 170 1.92 -5.79 -1.09
CA GLN A 170 2.12 -4.57 -1.88
C GLN A 170 1.25 -3.44 -1.33
N VAL A 171 1.82 -2.24 -1.26
CA VAL A 171 1.11 -1.00 -0.91
C VAL A 171 1.41 0.05 -1.95
N SER A 172 0.38 0.79 -2.38
CA SER A 172 0.52 1.97 -3.24
C SER A 172 -0.50 3.01 -2.81
N LEU A 173 -0.03 4.16 -2.34
CA LEU A 173 -0.88 5.24 -1.85
C LEU A 173 -0.95 6.37 -2.88
N ALA A 174 -2.14 6.95 -3.03
CA ALA A 174 -2.37 8.11 -3.89
C ALA A 174 -1.82 9.38 -3.21
N VAL A 175 -0.57 9.69 -3.49
CA VAL A 175 0.12 10.89 -3.01
C VAL A 175 0.59 11.70 -4.22
N PRO A 176 0.38 13.03 -4.29
CA PRO A 176 0.92 13.82 -5.39
C PRO A 176 2.45 13.78 -5.41
N ASN A 177 3.05 13.97 -6.59
CA ASN A 177 4.51 13.96 -6.76
C ASN A 177 5.01 15.33 -7.19
N PHE A 178 5.25 16.23 -6.24
CA PHE A 178 5.76 17.58 -6.49
C PHE A 178 7.28 17.61 -6.48
N LYS A 179 7.84 18.55 -7.27
CA LYS A 179 9.28 18.80 -7.33
C LYS A 179 9.58 20.21 -6.82
N GLN A 180 10.61 20.35 -5.99
CA GLN A 180 11.05 21.66 -5.51
C GLN A 180 11.54 22.58 -6.63
N ASN A 181 11.97 22.00 -7.76
CA ASN A 181 12.46 22.72 -8.94
C ASN A 181 11.36 22.99 -9.98
N ASP A 182 10.08 22.78 -9.68
CA ASP A 182 8.97 23.11 -10.57
C ASP A 182 8.89 24.64 -10.76
N SER A 183 8.83 25.10 -12.01
CA SER A 183 8.88 26.53 -12.38
C SER A 183 7.78 27.38 -11.72
N ARG A 184 6.69 26.77 -11.28
CA ARG A 184 5.61 27.46 -10.57
C ARG A 184 6.02 28.04 -9.21
N TRP A 185 7.05 27.46 -8.58
CA TRP A 185 7.51 27.87 -7.24
C TRP A 185 9.01 27.80 -7.03
N ALA A 186 9.80 27.25 -7.97
CA ALA A 186 11.24 27.04 -7.82
C ALA A 186 12.01 28.27 -7.31
N ASP A 187 11.66 29.45 -7.82
CA ASP A 187 12.33 30.75 -7.51
C ASP A 187 11.67 31.50 -6.33
N LYS A 188 10.53 31.01 -5.82
CA LYS A 188 9.87 31.62 -4.66
C LYS A 188 10.65 31.31 -3.37
N SER A 189 10.63 32.24 -2.42
CA SER A 189 11.25 32.05 -1.12
C SER A 189 10.51 31.01 -0.28
N VAL A 190 11.27 30.16 0.40
CA VAL A 190 10.73 29.25 1.44
C VAL A 190 10.53 30.05 2.72
N GLY A 191 9.28 30.29 3.09
CA GLY A 191 8.94 31.15 4.24
C GLY A 191 9.56 32.53 4.08
N THR A 192 10.18 33.03 5.15
CA THR A 192 10.85 34.33 5.23
C THR A 192 12.36 34.23 5.05
N SER A 193 12.90 33.10 4.61
CA SER A 193 14.35 32.84 4.57
C SER A 193 15.09 33.58 3.47
N GLY A 194 14.38 34.10 2.44
CA GLY A 194 14.98 34.65 1.23
C GLY A 194 15.62 33.61 0.32
N LYS A 195 15.64 32.34 0.68
CA LYS A 195 16.21 31.24 -0.13
C LYS A 195 15.11 30.56 -0.95
N PRO A 196 15.35 30.24 -2.24
CA PRO A 196 14.32 29.70 -3.13
C PRO A 196 14.04 28.22 -2.85
N PHE A 197 12.85 27.75 -3.29
CA PHE A 197 12.47 26.34 -3.22
C PHE A 197 13.50 25.43 -3.91
N SER A 198 14.01 25.83 -5.06
CA SER A 198 15.03 25.07 -5.80
C SER A 198 16.25 24.74 -4.94
N GLN A 199 16.55 25.53 -3.92
CA GLN A 199 17.72 25.38 -3.06
C GLN A 199 17.44 24.63 -1.76
N ILE A 200 16.35 25.00 -1.04
CA ILE A 200 16.05 24.48 0.30
C ILE A 200 14.64 23.89 0.43
N GLY A 201 13.89 23.77 -0.65
CA GLY A 201 12.46 23.45 -0.64
C GLY A 201 12.08 21.99 -0.38
N CYS A 202 13.03 21.04 -0.22
CA CYS A 202 12.72 19.62 -0.15
C CYS A 202 11.74 19.27 1.01
N ALA A 203 11.95 19.80 2.21
CA ALA A 203 11.10 19.55 3.37
C ALA A 203 9.68 20.12 3.16
N THR A 204 9.56 21.39 2.72
CA THR A 204 8.27 22.04 2.47
C THR A 204 7.49 21.34 1.36
N THR A 205 8.18 20.93 0.27
CA THR A 205 7.56 20.20 -0.84
C THR A 205 7.07 18.83 -0.39
N ALA A 206 7.85 18.12 0.43
CA ALA A 206 7.45 16.84 0.99
C ALA A 206 6.25 16.96 1.95
N VAL A 207 6.21 18.02 2.80
CA VAL A 207 5.03 18.31 3.65
C VAL A 207 3.80 18.63 2.78
N ALA A 208 3.95 19.38 1.68
CA ALA A 208 2.84 19.65 0.77
C ALA A 208 2.24 18.36 0.18
N MET A 209 3.07 17.39 -0.19
CA MET A 209 2.63 16.07 -0.64
C MET A 209 1.90 15.29 0.47
N MET A 210 2.44 15.28 1.69
CA MET A 210 1.83 14.64 2.86
C MET A 210 0.46 15.24 3.19
N GLU A 211 0.38 16.58 3.25
CA GLU A 211 -0.86 17.29 3.59
C GLU A 211 -1.90 17.18 2.47
N SER A 212 -1.47 17.13 1.21
CA SER A 212 -2.38 16.86 0.10
C SER A 212 -3.04 15.49 0.23
N ALA A 213 -2.26 14.45 0.55
CA ALA A 213 -2.77 13.10 0.77
C ALA A 213 -3.68 13.03 2.01
N ARG A 214 -3.29 13.66 3.13
CA ARG A 214 -4.05 13.68 4.37
C ARG A 214 -5.41 14.37 4.23
N GLN A 215 -5.45 15.49 3.48
CA GLN A 215 -6.66 16.31 3.33
C GLN A 215 -7.51 15.93 2.11
N GLY A 216 -7.04 14.98 1.27
CA GLY A 216 -7.75 14.56 0.06
C GLY A 216 -7.90 15.68 -1.00
N ARG A 217 -7.02 16.69 -0.98
CA ARG A 217 -7.01 17.82 -1.93
C ARG A 217 -5.60 18.27 -2.25
N THR A 218 -5.39 18.83 -3.43
CA THR A 218 -4.09 19.34 -3.84
C THR A 218 -3.72 20.61 -3.06
N ILE A 219 -2.56 20.59 -2.39
CA ILE A 219 -1.94 21.74 -1.73
C ILE A 219 -0.55 21.90 -2.31
N TYR A 220 -0.34 22.93 -3.13
CA TYR A 220 0.95 23.16 -3.77
C TYR A 220 2.02 23.63 -2.78
N PRO A 221 3.33 23.36 -3.06
CA PRO A 221 4.43 23.68 -2.16
C PRO A 221 4.49 25.15 -1.73
N ASP A 222 4.25 26.09 -2.62
CA ASP A 222 4.22 27.52 -2.32
C ASP A 222 3.05 27.90 -1.40
N SER A 223 1.86 27.34 -1.65
CA SER A 223 0.70 27.52 -0.76
C SER A 223 0.91 26.88 0.61
N MET A 224 1.61 25.73 0.66
CA MET A 224 1.97 25.07 1.91
C MET A 224 2.97 25.90 2.70
N SER A 225 3.95 26.51 2.03
CA SER A 225 4.94 27.39 2.67
C SER A 225 4.32 28.55 3.43
N GLN A 226 3.20 29.08 2.96
CA GLN A 226 2.46 30.16 3.64
C GLN A 226 1.74 29.72 4.91
N GLN A 227 1.50 28.43 5.08
CA GLN A 227 0.82 27.82 6.23
C GLN A 227 1.79 27.31 7.31
N LEU A 228 3.08 27.22 6.97
CA LEU A 228 4.13 26.70 7.83
C LEU A 228 4.94 27.82 8.49
N ARG A 229 5.59 27.49 9.59
CA ARG A 229 6.53 28.39 10.27
C ARG A 229 7.96 27.96 10.02
N TYR A 230 8.86 28.94 9.90
CA TYR A 230 10.28 28.71 9.63
C TYR A 230 11.16 29.52 10.56
N THR A 231 12.38 29.01 10.77
CA THR A 231 13.47 29.82 11.33
C THR A 231 13.93 30.87 10.28
N PRO A 232 14.70 31.89 10.68
CA PRO A 232 15.29 32.82 9.72
C PRO A 232 16.20 32.15 8.66
N SER A 233 16.81 30.99 8.99
CA SER A 233 17.61 30.18 8.06
C SER A 233 16.77 29.36 7.06
N GLY A 234 15.46 29.24 7.27
CA GLY A 234 14.54 28.46 6.45
C GLY A 234 14.31 27.04 6.96
N ASP A 235 14.76 26.72 8.18
CA ASP A 235 14.44 25.43 8.78
C ASP A 235 12.98 25.37 9.22
N LEU A 236 12.33 24.24 8.92
CA LEU A 236 10.91 24.08 9.15
C LEU A 236 10.60 23.74 10.63
N TYR A 237 9.68 24.48 11.25
CA TYR A 237 8.98 24.02 12.45
C TYR A 237 7.91 23.02 12.04
N TRP A 238 8.10 21.75 12.44
CA TRP A 238 7.21 20.66 12.04
C TRP A 238 5.77 20.86 12.54
N PRO A 239 4.74 20.53 11.75
CA PRO A 239 3.36 20.60 12.19
C PRO A 239 3.14 19.79 13.46
N SER A 240 2.36 20.31 14.41
CA SER A 240 2.18 19.69 15.74
C SER A 240 1.47 18.33 15.71
N HIS A 241 0.73 18.04 14.63
CA HIS A 241 0.08 16.74 14.44
C HIS A 241 1.02 15.68 13.81
N TYR A 242 2.25 16.03 13.48
CA TYR A 242 3.24 15.09 12.99
C TYR A 242 3.97 14.41 14.16
N ILE A 243 3.94 13.09 14.16
CA ILE A 243 4.59 12.25 15.18
C ILE A 243 5.94 11.81 14.63
N ALA A 244 7.01 12.21 15.31
CA ALA A 244 8.38 11.86 14.91
C ALA A 244 8.76 10.46 15.42
N SER A 245 9.53 9.73 14.62
CA SER A 245 10.26 8.52 15.01
C SER A 245 11.73 8.70 14.66
N THR A 246 12.60 8.63 15.67
CA THR A 246 14.05 8.89 15.55
C THR A 246 14.89 7.63 15.67
N GLU A 247 14.28 6.50 16.04
CA GLU A 247 14.94 5.21 16.19
C GLU A 247 15.36 4.64 14.83
N PRO A 248 16.66 4.36 14.57
CA PRO A 248 17.13 3.82 13.31
C PRO A 248 16.83 2.33 13.15
N ASP A 249 16.84 1.55 14.23
CA ASP A 249 16.65 0.11 14.15
C ASP A 249 15.23 -0.25 13.75
N GLY A 250 15.08 -1.10 12.72
CA GLY A 250 13.79 -1.56 12.23
C GLY A 250 12.90 -0.46 11.61
N TYR A 251 13.47 0.68 11.18
CA TYR A 251 12.68 1.77 10.61
C TYR A 251 11.89 1.36 9.35
N LEU A 252 12.40 0.43 8.53
CA LEU A 252 11.69 -0.08 7.36
C LEU A 252 10.39 -0.80 7.76
N GLU A 253 10.43 -1.61 8.83
CA GLU A 253 9.25 -2.28 9.38
C GLU A 253 8.21 -1.23 9.82
N ARG A 254 8.63 -0.23 10.59
CA ARG A 254 7.71 0.81 11.08
C ARG A 254 7.13 1.66 9.94
N ILE A 255 7.92 1.95 8.91
CA ILE A 255 7.42 2.61 7.69
C ILE A 255 6.37 1.73 7.01
N TYR A 256 6.67 0.44 6.79
CA TYR A 256 5.73 -0.49 6.18
C TYR A 256 4.41 -0.55 6.95
N GLN A 257 4.45 -0.63 8.28
CA GLN A 257 3.26 -0.63 9.14
C GLN A 257 2.37 0.61 8.93
N LYS A 258 2.97 1.77 8.68
CA LYS A 258 2.21 3.00 8.39
C LYS A 258 1.61 2.98 6.99
N LEU A 259 2.37 2.56 6.00
CA LEU A 259 1.87 2.39 4.63
C LEU A 259 0.69 1.39 4.58
N ALA A 260 0.79 0.27 5.28
CA ALA A 260 -0.27 -0.73 5.38
C ALA A 260 -1.54 -0.20 6.07
N GLN A 261 -1.44 0.87 6.85
CA GLN A 261 -2.56 1.62 7.43
C GLN A 261 -3.12 2.72 6.49
N GLY A 262 -2.61 2.81 5.27
CA GLY A 262 -3.00 3.86 4.32
C GLY A 262 -2.33 5.22 4.58
N LYS A 263 -1.28 5.27 5.38
CA LYS A 263 -0.58 6.51 5.75
C LYS A 263 0.78 6.62 5.06
N PRO A 264 1.02 7.62 4.22
CA PRO A 264 2.34 7.90 3.70
C PRO A 264 3.28 8.37 4.81
N VAL A 265 4.58 8.27 4.58
CA VAL A 265 5.61 8.58 5.58
C VAL A 265 6.57 9.63 5.04
N LEU A 266 6.75 10.72 5.77
CA LEU A 266 7.75 11.74 5.49
C LEU A 266 9.09 11.31 6.09
N LEU A 267 10.07 10.97 5.24
CA LEU A 267 11.36 10.43 5.65
C LEU A 267 12.50 11.41 5.40
N GLY A 268 13.28 11.67 6.42
CA GLY A 268 14.52 12.42 6.37
C GLY A 268 15.75 11.52 6.47
N MET A 269 16.67 11.68 5.54
CA MET A 269 17.97 11.00 5.50
C MET A 269 19.09 12.02 5.43
N LYS A 270 20.32 11.63 5.80
CA LYS A 270 21.52 12.48 5.73
C LYS A 270 22.57 11.86 4.83
N ASN A 271 23.26 12.70 4.06
CA ASN A 271 24.45 12.30 3.32
C ASN A 271 25.70 12.23 4.24
N SER A 272 26.83 11.83 3.69
CA SER A 272 28.11 11.76 4.40
C SER A 272 28.61 13.08 4.97
N TYR A 273 28.13 14.22 4.44
CA TYR A 273 28.44 15.57 4.91
C TYR A 273 27.44 16.09 5.96
N GLY A 274 26.47 15.27 6.37
CA GLY A 274 25.42 15.64 7.33
C GLY A 274 24.26 16.46 6.74
N SER A 275 24.27 16.76 5.44
CA SER A 275 23.17 17.47 4.78
C SER A 275 21.94 16.59 4.71
N GLN A 276 20.77 17.15 5.06
CA GLN A 276 19.51 16.45 5.10
C GLN A 276 18.81 16.50 3.75
N HIS A 277 18.10 15.41 3.43
CA HIS A 277 17.13 15.39 2.34
C HIS A 277 15.85 14.71 2.79
N TRP A 278 14.70 15.21 2.31
CA TRP A 278 13.38 14.79 2.73
C TRP A 278 12.58 14.27 1.53
N VAL A 279 11.98 13.08 1.70
CA VAL A 279 11.13 12.44 0.68
C VAL A 279 9.83 11.95 1.30
N VAL A 280 8.84 11.59 0.48
CA VAL A 280 7.64 10.90 0.94
C VAL A 280 7.69 9.46 0.48
N VAL A 281 7.60 8.51 1.42
CA VAL A 281 7.45 7.10 1.12
C VAL A 281 5.97 6.83 0.89
N THR A 282 5.63 6.30 -0.29
CA THR A 282 4.25 6.20 -0.78
C THR A 282 3.78 4.78 -1.02
N GLY A 283 4.69 3.81 -0.96
CA GLY A 283 4.33 2.42 -1.23
C GLY A 283 5.44 1.43 -0.94
N PHE A 284 5.10 0.16 -1.11
CA PHE A 284 5.99 -0.99 -1.06
C PHE A 284 5.58 -2.01 -2.13
N ASN A 285 6.54 -2.60 -2.82
CA ASN A 285 6.28 -3.50 -3.97
C ASN A 285 5.83 -4.91 -3.57
N GLY A 286 5.78 -5.21 -2.26
CA GLY A 286 5.48 -6.55 -1.76
C GLY A 286 6.71 -7.47 -1.72
N GLY A 287 6.60 -8.55 -0.96
CA GLY A 287 7.63 -9.58 -0.87
C GLY A 287 7.81 -10.16 0.53
N SER A 288 8.79 -11.05 0.67
CA SER A 288 9.09 -11.75 1.92
C SER A 288 10.10 -11.03 2.80
N THR A 289 10.68 -9.93 2.31
CA THR A 289 11.73 -9.19 3.02
C THR A 289 11.55 -7.69 2.76
N LEU A 290 11.60 -6.90 3.81
CA LEU A 290 11.65 -5.45 3.68
C LEU A 290 13.07 -5.02 3.30
N THR A 291 13.23 -4.59 2.06
CA THR A 291 14.47 -3.96 1.59
C THR A 291 14.18 -2.52 1.19
N ALA A 292 15.13 -1.62 1.35
CA ALA A 292 14.96 -0.23 0.96
C ALA A 292 14.55 -0.10 -0.53
N GLY A 293 15.08 -0.94 -1.42
CA GLY A 293 14.72 -0.94 -2.84
C GLY A 293 13.27 -1.29 -3.14
N GLY A 294 12.56 -1.96 -2.21
CA GLY A 294 11.15 -2.30 -2.35
C GLY A 294 10.18 -1.16 -2.05
N PHE A 295 10.63 -0.09 -1.39
CA PHE A 295 9.78 1.06 -1.07
C PHE A 295 9.78 2.09 -2.18
N THR A 296 8.58 2.50 -2.62
CA THR A 296 8.38 3.59 -3.57
C THR A 296 8.45 4.93 -2.84
N ILE A 297 9.13 5.91 -3.43
CA ILE A 297 9.23 7.26 -2.88
C ILE A 297 8.83 8.33 -3.91
N HIS A 298 8.34 9.46 -3.41
CA HIS A 298 8.28 10.73 -4.14
C HIS A 298 9.39 11.65 -3.60
N ASP A 299 10.39 11.91 -4.45
CA ASP A 299 11.54 12.72 -4.11
C ASP A 299 11.35 14.15 -4.66
N PRO A 300 11.31 15.20 -3.81
CA PRO A 300 11.19 16.58 -4.26
C PRO A 300 12.36 17.06 -5.12
N GLY A 301 13.56 16.51 -4.90
CA GLY A 301 14.78 16.99 -5.57
C GLY A 301 14.98 16.46 -6.98
N THR A 302 14.38 15.31 -7.33
CA THR A 302 14.61 14.68 -8.63
C THR A 302 13.50 13.72 -9.05
N TYR A 303 13.32 13.53 -10.36
CA TYR A 303 12.47 12.48 -10.93
C TYR A 303 13.18 11.12 -11.01
N ASN A 304 14.50 11.08 -10.96
CA ASN A 304 15.29 9.87 -11.20
C ASN A 304 15.39 8.95 -9.96
N ARG A 305 15.01 9.44 -8.78
CA ARG A 305 15.01 8.67 -7.56
C ARG A 305 13.57 8.31 -7.18
N THR A 306 13.20 7.05 -7.45
CA THR A 306 11.83 6.54 -7.34
C THR A 306 11.65 5.49 -6.25
N ASN A 307 12.75 4.97 -5.69
CA ASN A 307 12.71 4.04 -4.58
C ASN A 307 13.70 4.41 -3.47
N LEU A 308 13.42 3.90 -2.27
CA LEU A 308 14.21 4.21 -1.08
C LEU A 308 15.65 3.68 -1.15
N GLY A 309 15.92 2.61 -1.91
CA GLY A 309 17.29 2.10 -2.12
C GLY A 309 18.18 3.13 -2.81
N GLN A 310 17.64 3.83 -3.82
CA GLN A 310 18.35 4.91 -4.49
C GLN A 310 18.58 6.11 -3.56
N LEU A 311 17.64 6.39 -2.64
CA LEU A 311 17.84 7.44 -1.63
C LEU A 311 18.95 7.06 -0.66
N VAL A 312 18.93 5.83 -0.12
CA VAL A 312 19.93 5.33 0.84
C VAL A 312 21.33 5.34 0.23
N SER A 313 21.47 5.07 -1.06
CA SER A 313 22.76 5.16 -1.76
C SER A 313 23.33 6.58 -1.76
N ALA A 314 22.47 7.61 -1.84
CA ALA A 314 22.90 9.02 -1.86
C ALA A 314 22.94 9.66 -0.46
N TYR A 315 22.09 9.20 0.46
CA TYR A 315 21.91 9.69 1.81
C TYR A 315 21.86 8.48 2.78
N PRO A 316 23.01 7.88 3.13
CA PRO A 316 23.05 6.58 3.80
C PRO A 316 22.62 6.61 5.28
N THR A 317 22.57 7.78 5.90
CA THR A 317 22.30 7.88 7.34
C THR A 317 20.83 8.20 7.59
N PHE A 318 20.12 7.30 8.26
CA PHE A 318 18.78 7.56 8.77
C PHE A 318 18.80 8.76 9.74
N TYR A 319 17.84 9.67 9.59
CA TYR A 319 17.71 10.81 10.48
C TYR A 319 16.45 10.70 11.35
N LYS A 320 15.29 10.68 10.74
CA LYS A 320 13.99 10.46 11.36
C LYS A 320 12.90 10.36 10.31
N PHE A 321 11.73 9.88 10.69
CA PHE A 321 10.54 10.01 9.86
C PHE A 321 9.36 10.58 10.67
N PHE A 322 8.37 11.13 9.95
CA PHE A 322 7.13 11.62 10.51
C PHE A 322 5.92 10.89 9.91
N THR A 323 4.88 10.73 10.73
CA THR A 323 3.55 10.26 10.36
C THR A 323 2.49 11.17 11.00
N TYR A 324 1.21 11.01 10.60
CA TYR A 324 0.07 11.70 11.20
C TYR A 324 -1.04 10.74 11.60
#